data_fa8aa75490c1f66b40797d5288466587
#
_entry.id   fa8aa75490c1f66b40797d5288466587
#
_cell.length_a   1.000
_cell.length_b   1.000
_cell.length_c   1.000
_cell.angle_alpha   90.00
_cell.angle_beta   90.00
_cell.angle_gamma   90.00
#
_symmetry.space_group_name_H-M   'P 1'
#
loop_
_entity.id
_entity.type
_entity.pdbx_description
1 polymer ?
#
loop_
_entity_poly.entity_id
_entity_poly.type
_entity_poly.pdbx_seq_one_letter_code
_entity_poly.pdbx_strand_id
1 'polypeptide(L)'
;MKPKKKTAGKSEKRKFHPLRQQIEFWFIGLFLLSMVITTVINGLFLEHYYISKKTDVLQEAVKNLEALKMTTDSDGKCSADISDEMFKDSSENNLTWVVITADGQTVCSVGSNEDLLEARLVGYAYDLDQKKDDHAKTLQQNENYVIQQVRDRFAGMEYVESWGELKNGCYFLIRTPLESIRESVSISNKF
;
A
#
# COMPACT_ATOMS: atom_id res chain seq x y z
N MET A 1 45.42 -78.14 2.18
CA MET A 1 43.99 -77.86 2.38
C MET A 1 43.83 -76.59 3.21
N LYS A 2 43.33 -75.43 2.60
CA LYS A 2 43.07 -74.15 3.31
C LYS A 2 41.57 -74.03 3.49
N PRO A 3 41.05 -73.59 4.68
CA PRO A 3 39.64 -73.51 4.90
C PRO A 3 39.15 -72.14 4.30
N LYS A 4 38.02 -72.20 3.59
CA LYS A 4 37.29 -71.00 3.04
C LYS A 4 36.63 -70.21 4.17
N LYS A 5 36.98 -68.92 4.31
CA LYS A 5 36.27 -67.97 5.16
C LYS A 5 34.89 -67.75 4.60
N LYS A 6 33.84 -68.00 5.37
CA LYS A 6 32.46 -67.61 5.10
C LYS A 6 32.30 -66.12 5.39
N THR A 7 32.01 -65.32 4.37
CA THR A 7 31.58 -63.95 4.49
C THR A 7 30.14 -63.90 5.03
N ALA A 8 30.01 -63.42 6.26
CA ALA A 8 28.71 -63.18 6.88
C ALA A 8 28.04 -62.01 6.20
N GLY A 9 26.98 -62.26 5.46
CA GLY A 9 26.14 -61.25 4.88
C GLY A 9 25.48 -60.40 5.98
N LYS A 10 25.78 -59.11 5.95
CA LYS A 10 25.19 -58.08 6.83
C LYS A 10 23.74 -57.90 6.40
N SER A 11 22.81 -58.52 7.10
CA SER A 11 21.37 -58.33 6.91
C SER A 11 21.03 -56.90 7.29
N GLU A 12 20.77 -56.03 6.30
CA GLU A 12 20.16 -54.72 6.49
C GLU A 12 18.73 -54.95 7.00
N LYS A 13 18.53 -54.77 8.28
CA LYS A 13 17.20 -54.70 8.88
C LYS A 13 16.50 -53.46 8.35
N ARG A 14 15.68 -53.59 7.32
CA ARG A 14 14.69 -52.57 6.93
C ARG A 14 13.79 -52.32 8.13
N LYS A 15 13.92 -51.15 8.74
CA LYS A 15 13.02 -50.68 9.79
C LYS A 15 11.64 -50.49 9.17
N PHE A 16 10.77 -51.48 9.28
CA PHE A 16 9.35 -51.35 8.98
C PHE A 16 8.76 -50.40 10.02
N HIS A 17 8.52 -49.13 9.65
CA HIS A 17 7.67 -48.26 10.46
C HIS A 17 6.25 -48.83 10.38
N PRO A 18 5.56 -49.07 11.51
CA PRO A 18 4.21 -49.57 11.49
C PRO A 18 3.33 -48.58 10.70
N LEU A 19 2.43 -49.12 9.89
CA LEU A 19 1.57 -48.36 8.95
C LEU A 19 0.89 -47.16 9.63
N ARG A 20 0.52 -47.31 10.89
CA ARG A 20 -0.04 -46.28 11.74
C ARG A 20 0.89 -45.05 11.89
N GLN A 21 2.17 -45.23 12.13
CA GLN A 21 3.13 -44.14 12.26
C GLN A 21 3.33 -43.41 10.93
N GLN A 22 3.30 -44.13 9.80
CA GLN A 22 3.38 -43.49 8.49
C GLN A 22 2.17 -42.58 8.23
N ILE A 23 0.97 -43.03 8.57
CA ILE A 23 -0.26 -42.25 8.43
C ILE A 23 -0.21 -40.99 9.33
N GLU A 24 0.23 -41.19 10.59
CA GLU A 24 0.38 -40.03 11.52
C GLU A 24 1.36 -38.99 11.01
N PHE A 25 2.50 -39.39 10.46
CA PHE A 25 3.48 -38.49 9.85
C PHE A 25 2.93 -37.77 8.62
N TRP A 26 2.17 -38.46 7.77
CA TRP A 26 1.52 -37.84 6.61
C TRP A 26 0.48 -36.82 7.04
N PHE A 27 -0.31 -37.08 8.06
CA PHE A 27 -1.32 -36.18 8.59
C PHE A 27 -0.69 -34.92 9.20
N ILE A 28 0.35 -35.10 10.01
CA ILE A 28 1.10 -33.96 10.59
C ILE A 28 1.76 -33.11 9.48
N GLY A 29 2.38 -33.79 8.50
CA GLY A 29 2.98 -33.07 7.34
C GLY A 29 1.97 -32.27 6.54
N LEU A 30 0.79 -32.84 6.28
CA LEU A 30 -0.28 -32.15 5.54
C LEU A 30 -0.84 -30.96 6.34
N PHE A 31 -0.97 -31.11 7.64
CA PHE A 31 -1.42 -30.04 8.52
C PHE A 31 -0.42 -28.88 8.56
N LEU A 32 0.86 -29.17 8.74
CA LEU A 32 1.92 -28.15 8.71
C LEU A 32 2.00 -27.45 7.35
N LEU A 33 1.90 -28.21 6.26
CA LEU A 33 1.88 -27.66 4.91
C LEU A 33 0.68 -26.70 4.72
N SER A 34 -0.51 -27.10 5.16
CA SER A 34 -1.71 -26.25 5.12
C SER A 34 -1.52 -24.95 5.91
N MET A 35 -0.90 -25.02 7.09
CA MET A 35 -0.62 -23.86 7.92
C MET A 35 0.36 -22.88 7.23
N VAL A 36 1.43 -23.42 6.62
CA VAL A 36 2.40 -22.61 5.86
C VAL A 36 1.72 -21.96 4.66
N ILE A 37 0.95 -22.70 3.88
CA ILE A 37 0.23 -22.20 2.71
C ILE A 37 -0.72 -21.04 3.12
N THR A 38 -1.49 -21.24 4.18
CA THR A 38 -2.42 -20.21 4.69
C THR A 38 -1.67 -18.95 5.12
N THR A 39 -0.55 -19.09 5.81
CA THR A 39 0.28 -17.95 6.24
C THR A 39 0.87 -17.19 5.05
N VAL A 40 1.38 -17.90 4.05
CA VAL A 40 1.95 -17.30 2.83
C VAL A 40 0.86 -16.61 2.01
N ILE A 41 -0.29 -17.25 1.83
CA ILE A 41 -1.43 -16.65 1.12
C ILE A 41 -1.88 -15.38 1.83
N ASN A 42 -2.12 -15.44 3.13
CA ASN A 42 -2.55 -14.26 3.89
C ASN A 42 -1.52 -13.11 3.80
N GLY A 43 -0.21 -13.39 3.93
CA GLY A 43 0.82 -12.37 3.87
C GLY A 43 0.91 -11.67 2.50
N LEU A 44 0.87 -12.44 1.41
CA LEU A 44 1.02 -11.89 0.05
C LEU A 44 -0.27 -11.25 -0.48
N PHE A 45 -1.42 -11.91 -0.25
CA PHE A 45 -2.71 -11.39 -0.74
C PHE A 45 -3.20 -10.18 0.03
N LEU A 46 -2.95 -10.13 1.34
CA LEU A 46 -3.44 -9.04 2.16
C LEU A 46 -2.81 -7.71 1.75
N GLU A 47 -1.50 -7.67 1.56
CA GLU A 47 -0.80 -6.44 1.13
C GLU A 47 -1.30 -5.97 -0.23
N HIS A 48 -1.38 -6.87 -1.21
CA HIS A 48 -1.86 -6.53 -2.55
C HIS A 48 -3.31 -6.06 -2.55
N TYR A 49 -4.18 -6.74 -1.80
CA TYR A 49 -5.59 -6.36 -1.66
C TYR A 49 -5.75 -4.95 -1.06
N TYR A 50 -4.97 -4.62 -0.04
CA TYR A 50 -5.04 -3.31 0.60
C TYR A 50 -4.53 -2.19 -0.29
N ILE A 51 -3.43 -2.40 -1.00
CA ILE A 51 -2.92 -1.43 -1.96
C ILE A 51 -3.96 -1.18 -3.06
N SER A 52 -4.58 -2.25 -3.60
CA SER A 52 -5.64 -2.13 -4.60
C SER A 52 -6.82 -1.33 -4.06
N LYS A 53 -7.31 -1.67 -2.87
CA LYS A 53 -8.43 -0.96 -2.24
C LYS A 53 -8.11 0.52 -1.99
N LYS A 54 -6.90 0.85 -1.53
CA LYS A 54 -6.47 2.24 -1.34
C LYS A 54 -6.34 2.99 -2.68
N THR A 55 -5.91 2.30 -3.73
CA THR A 55 -5.89 2.84 -5.08
C THR A 55 -7.29 3.20 -5.57
N ASP A 56 -8.29 2.33 -5.35
CA ASP A 56 -9.68 2.59 -5.71
C ASP A 56 -10.26 3.80 -4.96
N VAL A 57 -9.99 3.90 -3.66
CA VAL A 57 -10.39 5.05 -2.83
C VAL A 57 -9.76 6.36 -3.34
N LEU A 58 -8.47 6.34 -3.71
CA LEU A 58 -7.83 7.53 -4.28
C LEU A 58 -8.42 7.93 -5.63
N GLN A 59 -8.77 6.96 -6.48
CA GLN A 59 -9.45 7.26 -7.76
C GLN A 59 -10.82 7.91 -7.55
N GLU A 60 -11.58 7.46 -6.56
CA GLU A 60 -12.86 8.05 -6.21
C GLU A 60 -12.68 9.47 -5.66
N ALA A 61 -11.69 9.67 -4.79
CA ALA A 61 -11.35 10.99 -4.27
C ALA A 61 -10.93 11.97 -5.38
N VAL A 62 -10.15 11.53 -6.38
CA VAL A 62 -9.80 12.37 -7.55
C VAL A 62 -11.05 12.77 -8.31
N LYS A 63 -12.01 11.86 -8.56
CA LYS A 63 -13.28 12.21 -9.21
C LYS A 63 -14.07 13.24 -8.42
N ASN A 64 -14.08 13.11 -7.09
CA ASN A 64 -14.74 14.08 -6.21
C ASN A 64 -14.07 15.46 -6.28
N LEU A 65 -12.72 15.52 -6.35
CA LEU A 65 -11.99 16.77 -6.57
C LEU A 65 -12.27 17.38 -7.95
N GLU A 66 -12.40 16.58 -9.01
CA GLU A 66 -12.78 17.06 -10.34
C GLU A 66 -14.19 17.66 -10.38
N ALA A 67 -15.09 17.24 -9.48
CA ALA A 67 -16.46 17.74 -9.35
C ALA A 67 -16.56 19.00 -8.48
N LEU A 68 -15.47 19.40 -7.80
CA LEU A 68 -15.44 20.61 -6.97
C LEU A 68 -15.72 21.87 -7.79
N LYS A 69 -16.67 22.65 -7.30
CA LYS A 69 -16.93 23.97 -7.84
C LYS A 69 -15.93 24.96 -7.24
N MET A 70 -15.04 25.46 -8.07
CA MET A 70 -14.11 26.50 -7.67
C MET A 70 -14.72 27.85 -7.95
N THR A 71 -14.57 28.77 -7.02
CA THR A 71 -15.01 30.16 -7.12
C THR A 71 -13.79 31.05 -6.99
N THR A 72 -13.70 32.05 -7.87
CA THR A 72 -12.65 33.08 -7.80
C THR A 72 -13.25 34.33 -7.23
N ASP A 73 -12.69 34.85 -6.15
CA ASP A 73 -13.10 36.10 -5.53
C ASP A 73 -12.64 37.31 -6.36
N SER A 74 -13.18 38.49 -6.03
CA SER A 74 -12.82 39.77 -6.69
C SER A 74 -11.32 40.09 -6.59
N ASP A 75 -10.63 39.56 -5.62
CA ASP A 75 -9.20 39.75 -5.39
C ASP A 75 -8.32 38.68 -6.11
N GLY A 76 -8.95 37.85 -6.97
CA GLY A 76 -8.25 36.79 -7.72
C GLY A 76 -7.91 35.55 -6.92
N LYS A 77 -8.39 35.46 -5.67
CA LYS A 77 -8.15 34.28 -4.83
C LYS A 77 -9.13 33.16 -5.18
N CYS A 78 -8.61 32.02 -5.58
CA CYS A 78 -9.41 30.83 -5.82
C CYS A 78 -9.73 30.14 -4.48
N SER A 79 -10.99 29.76 -4.30
CA SER A 79 -11.44 28.94 -3.17
C SER A 79 -12.42 27.88 -3.68
N ALA A 80 -12.49 26.75 -3.00
CA ALA A 80 -13.48 25.72 -3.28
C ALA A 80 -14.29 25.42 -2.02
N ASP A 81 -15.58 25.21 -2.19
CA ASP A 81 -16.46 24.82 -1.09
C ASP A 81 -16.43 23.29 -0.95
N ILE A 82 -15.93 22.83 0.19
CA ILE A 82 -15.79 21.40 0.49
C ILE A 82 -17.12 20.96 1.11
N SER A 83 -17.79 20.00 0.49
CA SER A 83 -19.02 19.45 1.03
C SER A 83 -18.75 18.60 2.30
N ASP A 84 -19.73 18.57 3.20
CA ASP A 84 -19.67 17.73 4.41
C ASP A 84 -19.44 16.25 4.07
N GLU A 85 -19.96 15.79 2.92
CA GLU A 85 -19.77 14.44 2.42
C GLU A 85 -18.31 14.15 2.06
N MET A 86 -17.64 15.06 1.36
CA MET A 86 -16.21 14.93 1.05
C MET A 86 -15.34 14.95 2.31
N PHE A 87 -15.69 15.81 3.26
CA PHE A 87 -14.98 15.86 4.53
C PHE A 87 -15.12 14.55 5.31
N LYS A 88 -16.34 14.00 5.36
CA LYS A 88 -16.63 12.72 6.00
C LYS A 88 -15.90 11.56 5.32
N ASP A 89 -15.96 11.48 3.99
CA ASP A 89 -15.26 10.44 3.21
C ASP A 89 -13.74 10.51 3.43
N SER A 90 -13.18 11.73 3.44
CA SER A 90 -11.77 11.94 3.74
C SER A 90 -11.39 11.44 5.14
N SER A 91 -12.25 11.70 6.13
CA SER A 91 -12.04 11.24 7.51
C SER A 91 -12.13 9.72 7.65
N GLU A 92 -13.14 9.11 7.04
CA GLU A 92 -13.37 7.64 7.10
C GLU A 92 -12.24 6.86 6.42
N ASN A 93 -11.67 7.39 5.34
CA ASN A 93 -10.61 6.76 4.57
C ASN A 93 -9.19 7.21 4.96
N ASN A 94 -9.05 8.07 5.98
CA ASN A 94 -7.78 8.68 6.38
C ASN A 94 -7.07 9.38 5.19
N LEU A 95 -7.85 10.12 4.38
CA LEU A 95 -7.33 10.89 3.29
C LEU A 95 -6.86 12.26 3.77
N THR A 96 -5.68 12.66 3.33
CA THR A 96 -5.21 14.03 3.42
C THR A 96 -4.92 14.52 2.01
N TRP A 97 -5.39 15.71 1.69
CA TRP A 97 -5.23 16.24 0.34
C TRP A 97 -5.13 17.77 0.32
N VAL A 98 -4.54 18.27 -0.74
CA VAL A 98 -4.38 19.69 -1.03
C VAL A 98 -4.60 19.92 -2.52
N VAL A 99 -5.20 21.05 -2.86
CA VAL A 99 -5.36 21.54 -4.23
C VAL A 99 -4.74 22.93 -4.31
N ILE A 100 -3.88 23.14 -5.33
CA ILE A 100 -3.25 24.43 -5.62
C ILE A 100 -3.58 24.87 -7.04
N THR A 101 -3.58 26.18 -7.26
CA THR A 101 -3.66 26.76 -8.60
C THR A 101 -2.35 26.59 -9.36
N ALA A 102 -2.34 26.89 -10.66
CA ALA A 102 -1.14 26.85 -11.49
C ALA A 102 -0.05 27.86 -11.06
N ASP A 103 -0.40 28.90 -10.31
CA ASP A 103 0.53 29.86 -9.72
C ASP A 103 0.95 29.53 -8.28
N GLY A 104 0.54 28.35 -7.78
CA GLY A 104 0.96 27.80 -6.48
C GLY A 104 0.14 28.30 -5.29
N GLN A 105 -1.03 28.94 -5.49
CA GLN A 105 -1.90 29.34 -4.39
C GLN A 105 -2.76 28.17 -3.93
N THR A 106 -2.85 27.94 -2.62
CA THR A 106 -3.73 26.90 -2.06
C THR A 106 -5.19 27.29 -2.23
N VAL A 107 -5.95 26.42 -2.89
CA VAL A 107 -7.39 26.55 -3.11
C VAL A 107 -8.17 25.99 -1.93
N CYS A 108 -7.85 24.77 -1.55
CA CYS A 108 -8.45 24.08 -0.42
C CYS A 108 -7.59 22.89 0.00
N SER A 109 -7.76 22.45 1.24
CA SER A 109 -7.05 21.32 1.81
C SER A 109 -7.87 20.63 2.90
N VAL A 110 -7.59 19.35 3.14
CA VAL A 110 -8.16 18.55 4.24
C VAL A 110 -7.06 17.72 4.86
N GLY A 111 -6.98 17.76 6.18
CA GLY A 111 -6.11 16.93 6.99
C GLY A 111 -5.05 17.71 7.74
N SER A 112 -4.10 17.01 8.33
CA SER A 112 -2.97 17.59 9.07
C SER A 112 -1.73 17.74 8.19
N ASN A 113 -0.85 18.70 8.52
CA ASN A 113 0.40 19.00 7.82
C ASN A 113 0.24 19.55 6.39
N GLU A 114 -0.66 20.51 6.25
CA GLU A 114 -0.99 21.19 5.01
C GLU A 114 0.26 21.74 4.29
N ASP A 115 1.11 22.48 4.99
CA ASP A 115 2.34 23.07 4.46
C ASP A 115 3.28 22.01 3.83
N LEU A 116 3.33 20.83 4.43
CA LEU A 116 4.16 19.73 3.94
C LEU A 116 3.61 19.10 2.66
N LEU A 117 2.27 18.99 2.57
CA LEU A 117 1.58 18.51 1.38
C LEU A 117 1.71 19.49 0.23
N GLU A 118 1.55 20.78 0.52
CA GLU A 118 1.71 21.85 -0.45
C GLU A 118 3.13 21.89 -1.02
N ALA A 119 4.15 21.88 -0.15
CA ALA A 119 5.55 21.85 -0.58
C ALA A 119 5.87 20.62 -1.44
N ARG A 120 5.30 19.46 -1.10
CA ARG A 120 5.46 18.24 -1.88
C ARG A 120 4.77 18.33 -3.24
N LEU A 121 3.54 18.85 -3.28
CA LEU A 121 2.80 19.06 -4.54
C LEU A 121 3.50 20.03 -5.45
N VAL A 122 4.00 21.15 -4.92
CA VAL A 122 4.81 22.12 -5.66
C VAL A 122 6.07 21.43 -6.22
N GLY A 123 6.73 20.58 -5.44
CA GLY A 123 7.86 19.77 -5.91
C GLY A 123 7.50 18.91 -7.12
N TYR A 124 6.33 18.28 -7.13
CA TYR A 124 5.87 17.44 -8.24
C TYR A 124 5.41 18.27 -9.45
N ALA A 125 4.62 19.31 -9.21
CA ALA A 125 4.03 20.12 -10.29
C ALA A 125 5.09 20.87 -11.11
N TYR A 126 6.17 21.32 -10.46
CA TYR A 126 7.23 22.10 -11.11
C TYR A 126 8.53 21.33 -11.32
N ASP A 127 8.53 20.01 -11.13
CA ASP A 127 9.70 19.13 -11.27
C ASP A 127 10.96 19.64 -10.51
N LEU A 128 10.71 20.27 -9.35
CA LEU A 128 11.77 20.86 -8.53
C LEU A 128 12.57 19.78 -7.79
N ASP A 129 11.99 18.61 -7.58
CA ASP A 129 12.61 17.48 -6.93
C ASP A 129 13.24 16.57 -7.98
N GLN A 130 14.36 17.00 -8.59
CA GLN A 130 15.13 16.22 -9.57
C GLN A 130 15.67 14.89 -9.02
N LYS A 131 15.63 14.68 -7.73
CA LYS A 131 15.78 13.37 -7.12
C LYS A 131 14.40 12.72 -7.11
N LYS A 132 14.01 12.09 -8.23
CA LYS A 132 12.96 11.07 -8.23
C LYS A 132 13.15 10.29 -6.93
N ASP A 133 12.11 10.28 -6.10
CA ASP A 133 12.13 9.51 -4.87
C ASP A 133 12.45 8.07 -5.31
N ASP A 134 13.74 7.65 -5.15
CA ASP A 134 14.24 6.34 -5.64
C ASP A 134 13.43 5.15 -5.06
N HIS A 135 12.49 5.47 -4.18
CA HIS A 135 11.60 4.53 -3.50
C HIS A 135 10.13 4.67 -3.89
N ALA A 136 9.79 5.55 -4.84
CA ALA A 136 8.42 5.66 -5.35
C ALA A 136 8.13 4.51 -6.32
N LYS A 137 7.13 3.68 -5.99
CA LYS A 137 6.64 2.62 -6.86
C LYS A 137 5.34 3.08 -7.50
N THR A 138 5.35 3.32 -8.80
CA THR A 138 4.14 3.63 -9.56
C THR A 138 3.21 2.42 -9.54
N LEU A 139 1.98 2.62 -9.09
CA LEU A 139 0.91 1.63 -9.05
C LEU A 139 0.01 1.76 -10.28
N GLN A 140 -0.30 3.01 -10.65
CA GLN A 140 -1.13 3.35 -11.80
C GLN A 140 -0.73 4.71 -12.34
N GLN A 141 -0.83 4.86 -13.66
CA GLN A 141 -0.59 6.14 -14.34
C GLN A 141 -1.66 6.34 -15.41
N ASN A 142 -2.28 7.50 -15.39
CA ASN A 142 -3.21 8.00 -16.40
C ASN A 142 -2.61 9.25 -17.06
N GLU A 143 -3.31 9.81 -18.03
CA GLU A 143 -2.86 11.03 -18.73
C GLU A 143 -2.73 12.24 -17.78
N ASN A 144 -3.63 12.35 -16.79
CA ASN A 144 -3.74 13.52 -15.93
C ASN A 144 -3.16 13.33 -14.52
N TYR A 145 -2.98 12.09 -14.06
CA TYR A 145 -2.47 11.83 -12.72
C TYR A 145 -1.74 10.49 -12.59
N VAL A 146 -0.92 10.40 -11.56
CA VAL A 146 -0.17 9.21 -11.18
C VAL A 146 -0.61 8.77 -9.78
N ILE A 147 -0.77 7.46 -9.57
CA ILE A 147 -0.92 6.85 -8.25
C ILE A 147 0.34 6.05 -7.96
N GLN A 148 0.95 6.31 -6.82
CA GLN A 148 2.22 5.70 -6.44
C GLN A 148 2.26 5.35 -4.96
N GLN A 149 3.04 4.33 -4.62
CA GLN A 149 3.41 4.01 -3.26
C GLN A 149 4.73 4.70 -2.95
N VAL A 150 4.80 5.45 -1.88
CA VAL A 150 5.98 6.20 -1.47
C VAL A 150 6.27 6.00 0.00
N ARG A 151 7.55 6.08 0.36
CA ARG A 151 7.97 6.12 1.75
C ARG A 151 8.34 7.55 2.13
N ASP A 152 7.54 8.15 2.99
CA ASP A 152 7.86 9.48 3.51
C ASP A 152 9.01 9.38 4.51
N ARG A 153 10.16 10.00 4.17
CA ARG A 153 11.37 9.94 5.00
C ARG A 153 11.23 10.71 6.30
N PHE A 154 10.41 11.75 6.32
CA PHE A 154 10.20 12.58 7.50
C PHE A 154 9.23 11.91 8.49
N ALA A 155 8.15 11.35 7.98
CA ALA A 155 7.18 10.61 8.80
C ALA A 155 7.64 9.18 9.11
N GLY A 156 8.59 8.61 8.35
CA GLY A 156 9.03 7.22 8.46
C GLY A 156 7.96 6.21 8.03
N MET A 157 6.87 6.66 7.43
CA MET A 157 5.67 5.90 7.08
C MET A 157 5.54 5.72 5.57
N GLU A 158 4.87 4.66 5.17
CA GLU A 158 4.51 4.43 3.77
C GLU A 158 3.11 4.96 3.47
N TYR A 159 2.97 5.59 2.31
CA TYR A 159 1.71 6.15 1.81
C TYR A 159 1.40 5.62 0.41
N VAL A 160 0.13 5.52 0.09
CA VAL A 160 -0.34 5.58 -1.29
C VAL A 160 -0.77 7.01 -1.55
N GLU A 161 -0.22 7.62 -2.58
CA GLU A 161 -0.53 8.99 -2.96
C GLU A 161 -0.90 9.07 -4.44
N SER A 162 -1.78 10.01 -4.75
CA SER A 162 -2.14 10.39 -6.12
C SER A 162 -1.89 11.87 -6.29
N TRP A 163 -1.21 12.24 -7.36
CA TRP A 163 -0.96 13.62 -7.71
C TRP A 163 -1.09 13.84 -9.22
N GLY A 164 -1.45 15.04 -9.61
CA GLY A 164 -1.63 15.37 -11.01
C GLY A 164 -2.34 16.70 -11.22
N GLU A 165 -2.89 16.88 -12.42
CA GLU A 165 -3.61 18.07 -12.85
C GLU A 165 -5.10 17.75 -13.00
N LEU A 166 -5.95 18.60 -12.42
CA LEU A 166 -7.40 18.55 -12.60
C LEU A 166 -7.79 19.20 -13.92
N LYS A 167 -8.98 18.88 -14.45
CA LYS A 167 -9.50 19.44 -15.71
C LYS A 167 -9.57 20.97 -15.77
N ASN A 168 -9.59 21.62 -14.63
CA ASN A 168 -9.63 23.06 -14.49
C ASN A 168 -8.23 23.72 -14.42
N GLY A 169 -7.14 22.95 -14.60
CA GLY A 169 -5.76 23.43 -14.55
C GLY A 169 -5.17 23.59 -13.14
N CYS A 170 -5.88 23.15 -12.10
CA CYS A 170 -5.31 23.11 -10.76
C CYS A 170 -4.55 21.78 -10.53
N TYR A 171 -3.52 21.84 -9.70
CA TYR A 171 -2.78 20.64 -9.27
C TYR A 171 -3.34 20.12 -7.95
N PHE A 172 -3.27 18.81 -7.76
CA PHE A 172 -3.72 18.18 -6.53
C PHE A 172 -2.73 17.11 -6.04
N LEU A 173 -2.73 16.90 -4.75
CA LEU A 173 -2.08 15.78 -4.09
C LEU A 173 -3.05 15.20 -3.05
N ILE A 174 -3.33 13.91 -3.15
CA ILE A 174 -4.10 13.14 -2.17
C ILE A 174 -3.22 12.03 -1.67
N ARG A 175 -3.20 11.77 -0.37
CA ARG A 175 -2.48 10.64 0.20
C ARG A 175 -3.24 9.94 1.33
N THR A 176 -2.97 8.66 1.51
CA THR A 176 -3.47 7.85 2.61
C THR A 176 -2.36 6.95 3.15
N PRO A 177 -2.21 6.80 4.48
CA PRO A 177 -1.16 5.97 5.06
C PRO A 177 -1.44 4.48 4.82
N LEU A 178 -0.38 3.72 4.55
CA LEU A 178 -0.42 2.25 4.47
C LEU A 178 -0.21 1.56 5.82
N GLU A 179 0.43 2.22 6.77
CA GLU A 179 0.89 1.60 8.02
C GLU A 179 -0.19 1.31 9.06
N SER A 180 -1.36 1.94 8.97
CA SER A 180 -2.50 1.62 9.86
C SER A 180 -2.91 0.14 9.80
N ILE A 181 -2.45 -0.58 8.79
CA ILE A 181 -2.73 -1.99 8.51
C ILE A 181 -1.64 -2.90 9.07
N ARG A 182 -0.36 -2.52 8.92
CA ARG A 182 0.75 -3.29 9.49
C ARG A 182 0.69 -3.33 11.02
N GLU A 183 0.27 -2.25 11.66
CA GLU A 183 0.04 -2.25 13.11
C GLU A 183 -1.11 -3.17 13.49
N SER A 184 -2.23 -3.14 12.78
CA SER A 184 -3.37 -4.02 13.06
C SER A 184 -3.04 -5.50 12.85
N VAL A 185 -2.28 -5.85 11.81
CA VAL A 185 -1.80 -7.23 11.56
C VAL A 185 -0.73 -7.64 12.56
N SER A 186 0.17 -6.73 12.95
CA SER A 186 1.18 -6.99 13.99
C SER A 186 0.57 -7.24 15.36
N ILE A 187 -0.51 -6.53 15.71
CA ILE A 187 -1.25 -6.75 16.96
C ILE A 187 -1.98 -8.09 16.91
N SER A 188 -2.58 -8.45 15.77
CA SER A 188 -3.29 -9.73 15.61
C SER A 188 -2.35 -10.95 15.65
N ASN A 189 -1.08 -10.79 15.28
CA ASN A 189 -0.07 -11.87 15.34
C ASN A 189 0.64 -11.97 16.69
N LYS A 190 0.36 -11.07 17.65
CA LYS A 190 0.91 -11.11 19.01
C LYS A 190 0.03 -11.84 20.02
N PHE A 191 -1.15 -12.26 19.62
CA PHE A 191 -2.09 -13.09 20.39
C PHE A 191 -2.21 -14.48 19.75
#